data_577ab5118a5d34f0a1c554ac48473f9c
#
_entry.id   577ab5118a5d34f0a1c554ac48473f9c
#
_cell.length_a   1.000
_cell.length_b   1.000
_cell.length_c   1.000
_cell.angle_alpha   90.00
_cell.angle_beta   90.00
_cell.angle_gamma   90.00
#
_symmetry.space_group_name_H-M   'P 1'
#
loop_
_entity.id
_entity.type
_entity.pdbx_description
1 polymer ?
#
loop_
_entity_poly.entity_id
_entity_poly.type
_entity_poly.pdbx_seq_one_letter_code
_entity_poly.pdbx_strand_id
1 'polypeptide(L)'
;RNYAPFNILHELESNFMDLSVVDFRAQGKLTYKPISKVEMSVLGAVKYTATSNEHSILDESNQAMAYRAMGTSTIRNSNPFLYTDPDNIYALPVTVLPYGGIYERSDNRLFGWDFRASVAYNDVIAEDHIVNFYGGMETNCYDRHKTWFRGWGMQYEMGEIANYAYQVFKK
;
A
#
# COMPACT_ATOMS: atom_id res chain seq x y z
N ARG A 1 -7.74 14.29 -23.39
CA ARG A 1 -7.33 13.67 -24.66
C ARG A 1 -5.85 13.35 -24.59
N ASN A 2 -5.49 12.15 -24.98
CA ASN A 2 -4.10 11.77 -25.12
C ASN A 2 -3.61 12.14 -26.51
N TYR A 3 -2.56 12.93 -26.59
CA TYR A 3 -2.01 13.44 -27.86
C TYR A 3 -0.85 12.58 -28.36
N ALA A 4 -0.37 11.62 -27.57
CA ALA A 4 0.64 10.66 -27.99
C ALA A 4 0.00 9.49 -28.72
N PRO A 5 0.64 8.91 -29.75
CA PRO A 5 0.18 7.68 -30.35
C PRO A 5 0.11 6.57 -29.30
N PHE A 6 -1.05 5.91 -29.22
CA PHE A 6 -1.23 4.84 -28.25
C PHE A 6 -0.92 3.48 -28.90
N ASN A 7 0.11 2.81 -28.38
CA ASN A 7 0.44 1.44 -28.70
C ASN A 7 0.31 0.59 -27.44
N ILE A 8 -0.68 -0.28 -27.39
CA ILE A 8 -0.98 -1.09 -26.21
C ILE A 8 0.16 -2.02 -25.81
N LEU A 9 0.87 -2.60 -26.75
CA LEU A 9 1.99 -3.50 -26.45
C LEU A 9 3.14 -2.74 -25.80
N HIS A 10 3.47 -1.59 -26.35
CA HIS A 10 4.49 -0.71 -25.78
C HIS A 10 4.09 -0.18 -24.39
N GLU A 11 2.82 0.15 -24.19
CA GLU A 11 2.34 0.63 -22.89
C GLU A 11 2.39 -0.45 -21.81
N LEU A 12 2.12 -1.70 -22.15
CA LEU A 12 2.26 -2.84 -21.21
C LEU A 12 3.70 -3.06 -20.74
N GLU A 13 4.68 -2.72 -21.56
CA GLU A 13 6.10 -2.82 -21.24
C GLU A 13 6.61 -1.57 -20.49
N SER A 14 6.00 -0.42 -20.77
CA SER A 14 6.47 0.90 -20.30
C SER A 14 5.71 1.43 -19.09
N ASN A 15 4.58 0.82 -18.72
CA ASN A 15 3.72 1.25 -17.62
C ASN A 15 3.12 0.01 -16.95
N PHE A 16 3.76 -0.44 -15.89
CA PHE A 16 3.38 -1.68 -15.21
C PHE A 16 3.39 -1.53 -13.69
N MET A 17 2.64 -2.40 -13.06
CA MET A 17 2.48 -2.41 -11.61
C MET A 17 2.84 -3.78 -11.05
N ASP A 18 3.73 -3.80 -10.08
CA ASP A 18 4.14 -4.99 -9.35
C ASP A 18 3.53 -5.00 -7.96
N LEU A 19 2.82 -6.06 -7.64
CA LEU A 19 2.22 -6.29 -6.33
C LEU A 19 2.90 -7.47 -5.66
N SER A 20 3.58 -7.20 -4.56
CA SER A 20 4.16 -8.23 -3.69
C SER A 20 3.39 -8.31 -2.38
N VAL A 21 2.94 -9.51 -2.02
CA VAL A 21 2.20 -9.76 -0.78
C VAL A 21 2.85 -10.90 -0.01
N VAL A 22 3.20 -10.63 1.23
CA VAL A 22 3.64 -11.64 2.20
C VAL A 22 2.61 -11.68 3.32
N ASP A 23 2.01 -12.84 3.55
CA ASP A 23 1.07 -13.07 4.66
C ASP A 23 1.58 -14.28 5.48
N PHE A 24 1.85 -14.03 6.75
CA PHE A 24 2.26 -15.04 7.70
C PHE A 24 1.30 -15.04 8.89
N ARG A 25 0.82 -16.23 9.26
CA ARG A 25 -0.02 -16.43 10.43
C ARG A 25 0.44 -17.65 11.20
N ALA A 26 0.59 -17.51 12.49
CA ALA A 26 0.86 -18.62 13.40
C ALA A 26 -0.15 -18.56 14.55
N GLN A 27 -0.69 -19.73 14.91
CA GLN A 27 -1.66 -19.86 16.00
C GLN A 27 -1.35 -21.11 16.80
N GLY A 28 -1.38 -20.97 18.11
CA GLY A 28 -1.25 -22.09 19.05
C GLY A 28 -2.40 -22.09 20.05
N LYS A 29 -2.93 -23.28 20.34
CA LYS A 29 -3.93 -23.48 21.40
C LYS A 29 -3.42 -24.55 22.38
N LEU A 30 -3.45 -24.21 23.66
CA LEU A 30 -3.18 -25.13 24.76
C LEU A 30 -4.47 -25.32 25.56
N THR A 31 -4.85 -26.58 25.81
CA THR A 31 -5.98 -26.91 26.66
C THR A 31 -5.47 -27.75 27.81
N TYR A 32 -5.83 -27.38 29.02
CA TYR A 32 -5.44 -28.09 30.25
C TYR A 32 -6.68 -28.38 31.09
N LYS A 33 -6.80 -29.66 31.53
CA LYS A 33 -7.89 -30.14 32.37
C LYS A 33 -7.32 -30.65 33.68
N PRO A 34 -7.18 -29.79 34.71
CA PRO A 34 -6.65 -30.20 36.00
C PRO A 34 -7.54 -31.25 36.70
N ILE A 35 -8.83 -31.17 36.51
CA ILE A 35 -9.85 -32.09 36.96
C ILE A 35 -10.92 -32.26 35.88
N SER A 36 -11.69 -33.34 35.92
CA SER A 36 -12.74 -33.62 34.91
C SER A 36 -13.79 -32.53 34.76
N LYS A 37 -14.00 -31.70 35.78
CA LYS A 37 -14.99 -30.64 35.85
C LYS A 37 -14.49 -29.27 35.36
N VAL A 38 -13.16 -29.10 35.25
CA VAL A 38 -12.54 -27.83 34.89
C VAL A 38 -11.73 -27.96 33.60
N GLU A 39 -12.04 -27.14 32.65
CA GLU A 39 -11.26 -26.99 31.42
C GLU A 39 -10.73 -25.57 31.30
N MET A 40 -9.43 -25.44 31.17
CA MET A 40 -8.74 -24.19 30.90
C MET A 40 -8.18 -24.20 29.49
N SER A 41 -8.38 -23.17 28.72
CA SER A 41 -7.76 -23.01 27.39
C SER A 41 -7.09 -21.68 27.22
N VAL A 42 -5.92 -21.70 26.58
CA VAL A 42 -5.17 -20.52 26.18
C VAL A 42 -4.92 -20.63 24.69
N LEU A 43 -5.21 -19.56 23.96
CA LEU A 43 -4.97 -19.42 22.55
C LEU A 43 -4.12 -18.18 22.31
N GLY A 44 -3.04 -18.34 21.58
CA GLY A 44 -2.21 -17.25 21.10
C GLY A 44 -2.11 -17.30 19.59
N ALA A 45 -2.24 -16.14 18.94
CA ALA A 45 -2.07 -16.00 17.49
C ALA A 45 -1.22 -14.79 17.16
N VAL A 46 -0.40 -14.90 16.11
CA VAL A 46 0.39 -13.82 15.55
C VAL A 46 0.11 -13.74 14.06
N LYS A 47 -0.08 -12.53 13.57
CA LYS A 47 -0.30 -12.24 12.17
C LYS A 47 0.68 -11.17 11.71
N TYR A 48 1.34 -11.43 10.57
CA TYR A 48 2.16 -10.46 9.87
C TYR A 48 1.77 -10.43 8.40
N THR A 49 1.41 -9.25 7.90
CA THR A 49 1.10 -9.04 6.50
C THR A 49 1.92 -7.86 6.00
N ALA A 50 2.65 -8.05 4.94
CA ALA A 50 3.36 -6.98 4.23
C ALA A 50 2.91 -6.97 2.78
N THR A 51 2.47 -5.81 2.30
CA THR A 51 2.06 -5.57 0.92
C THR A 51 2.89 -4.42 0.38
N SER A 52 3.60 -4.67 -0.72
CA SER A 52 4.31 -3.65 -1.48
C SER A 52 3.67 -3.56 -2.87
N ASN A 53 3.27 -2.37 -3.24
CA ASN A 53 2.75 -2.06 -4.56
C ASN A 53 3.67 -1.03 -5.20
N GLU A 54 4.32 -1.43 -6.29
CA GLU A 54 5.27 -0.62 -7.05
C GLU A 54 4.70 -0.35 -8.44
N HIS A 55 4.60 0.92 -8.84
CA HIS A 55 4.13 1.33 -10.15
C HIS A 55 5.27 2.03 -10.88
N SER A 56 5.76 1.40 -11.92
CA SER A 56 6.84 1.90 -12.78
C SER A 56 6.26 2.44 -14.07
N ILE A 57 6.45 3.73 -14.28
CA ILE A 57 6.02 4.48 -15.47
C ILE A 57 7.29 4.97 -16.15
N LEU A 58 7.70 4.28 -17.21
CA LEU A 58 8.93 4.60 -17.92
C LEU A 58 8.80 5.89 -18.72
N ASP A 59 9.95 6.42 -19.12
CA ASP A 59 10.07 7.66 -19.88
C ASP A 59 9.23 7.70 -21.17
N GLU A 60 9.18 6.59 -21.88
CA GLU A 60 8.48 6.45 -23.16
C GLU A 60 7.00 6.07 -23.01
N SER A 61 6.52 5.87 -21.78
CA SER A 61 5.12 5.55 -21.55
C SER A 61 4.19 6.69 -22.00
N ASN A 62 3.01 6.32 -22.41
CA ASN A 62 1.99 7.27 -22.84
C ASN A 62 1.63 8.25 -21.72
N GLN A 63 1.67 7.80 -20.47
CA GLN A 63 1.45 8.65 -19.31
C GLN A 63 2.57 9.69 -19.12
N ALA A 64 3.83 9.31 -19.21
CA ALA A 64 4.96 10.22 -19.11
C ALA A 64 4.96 11.23 -20.30
N MET A 65 4.65 10.76 -21.50
CA MET A 65 4.54 11.61 -22.68
C MET A 65 3.39 12.63 -22.59
N ALA A 66 2.29 12.28 -21.91
CA ALA A 66 1.18 13.22 -21.68
C ALA A 66 1.60 14.43 -20.84
N TYR A 67 2.48 14.24 -19.84
CA TYR A 67 3.04 15.35 -19.05
C TYR A 67 3.90 16.31 -19.89
N ARG A 68 4.45 15.85 -21.01
CA ARG A 68 5.36 16.60 -21.88
C ARG A 68 4.69 17.20 -23.11
N ALA A 69 3.43 16.90 -23.35
CA ALA A 69 2.74 17.27 -24.58
C ALA A 69 2.60 18.78 -24.71
N MET A 70 3.47 19.41 -25.55
CA MET A 70 3.53 20.84 -25.80
C MET A 70 3.70 21.20 -27.29
N GLY A 71 3.58 20.23 -28.20
CA GLY A 71 3.98 20.38 -29.62
C GLY A 71 3.28 21.50 -30.38
N THR A 72 2.01 21.80 -30.06
CA THR A 72 1.29 22.95 -30.67
C THR A 72 0.67 23.81 -29.57
N SER A 73 0.28 25.05 -29.93
CA SER A 73 -0.41 25.95 -29.00
C SER A 73 -1.71 25.37 -28.47
N THR A 74 -2.44 24.65 -29.30
CA THR A 74 -3.68 23.97 -28.91
C THR A 74 -3.41 22.86 -27.87
N ILE A 75 -2.41 22.03 -28.11
CA ILE A 75 -2.02 20.94 -27.18
C ILE A 75 -1.53 21.55 -25.87
N ARG A 76 -0.62 22.51 -25.93
CA ARG A 76 -0.06 23.18 -24.77
C ARG A 76 -1.12 23.84 -23.90
N ASN A 77 -2.05 24.60 -24.50
CA ASN A 77 -3.08 25.33 -23.76
C ASN A 77 -4.16 24.42 -23.17
N SER A 78 -4.33 23.22 -23.72
CA SER A 78 -5.30 22.23 -23.22
C SER A 78 -4.68 21.17 -22.32
N ASN A 79 -3.35 21.16 -22.12
CA ASN A 79 -2.67 20.19 -21.26
C ASN A 79 -2.72 20.63 -19.78
N PRO A 80 -3.50 19.95 -18.92
CA PRO A 80 -3.62 20.32 -17.51
C PRO A 80 -2.39 19.94 -16.65
N PHE A 81 -1.43 19.21 -17.22
CA PHE A 81 -0.24 18.75 -16.51
C PHE A 81 0.93 19.72 -16.61
N LEU A 82 0.79 20.81 -17.36
CA LEU A 82 1.83 21.81 -17.45
C LEU A 82 1.73 22.80 -16.30
N TYR A 83 2.89 23.25 -15.84
CA TYR A 83 3.00 24.34 -14.88
C TYR A 83 3.03 25.69 -15.59
N THR A 84 2.17 26.60 -15.18
CA THR A 84 2.16 28.01 -15.60
C THR A 84 2.57 28.86 -14.41
N ASP A 85 3.53 29.75 -14.62
CA ASP A 85 3.98 30.66 -13.57
C ASP A 85 2.87 31.67 -13.22
N PRO A 86 2.34 31.65 -11.98
CA PRO A 86 1.29 32.58 -11.58
C PRO A 86 1.78 34.03 -11.49
N ASP A 87 3.08 34.25 -11.32
CA ASP A 87 3.67 35.59 -11.21
C ASP A 87 4.03 36.17 -12.59
N ASN A 88 4.02 35.35 -13.64
CA ASN A 88 4.30 35.80 -15.02
C ASN A 88 3.33 35.14 -16.00
N ILE A 89 2.23 35.81 -16.23
CA ILE A 89 1.16 35.40 -17.18
C ILE A 89 1.61 35.28 -18.63
N TYR A 90 2.74 35.88 -18.99
CA TYR A 90 3.31 35.81 -20.33
C TYR A 90 4.33 34.69 -20.50
N ALA A 91 4.72 34.00 -19.40
CA ALA A 91 5.60 32.87 -19.49
C ALA A 91 4.91 31.69 -20.17
N LEU A 92 5.63 31.00 -21.04
CA LEU A 92 5.14 29.77 -21.63
C LEU A 92 5.05 28.67 -20.54
N PRO A 93 3.99 27.88 -20.55
CA PRO A 93 3.89 26.71 -19.66
C PRO A 93 5.08 25.78 -19.83
N VAL A 94 5.55 25.20 -18.73
CA VAL A 94 6.65 24.25 -18.70
C VAL A 94 6.19 22.90 -18.19
N THR A 95 6.84 21.82 -18.64
CA THR A 95 6.55 20.49 -18.11
C THR A 95 7.18 20.29 -16.75
N VAL A 96 6.45 19.63 -15.84
CA VAL A 96 6.96 19.17 -14.54
C VAL A 96 7.81 17.91 -14.68
N LEU A 97 7.73 17.24 -15.84
CA LEU A 97 8.45 16.00 -16.15
C LEU A 97 9.26 16.19 -17.45
N PRO A 98 10.36 16.95 -17.44
CA PRO A 98 11.13 17.25 -18.66
C PRO A 98 11.75 15.98 -19.28
N TYR A 99 12.15 15.03 -18.46
CA TYR A 99 12.72 13.73 -18.86
C TYR A 99 12.53 12.73 -17.71
N GLY A 100 12.77 11.45 -17.99
CA GLY A 100 12.58 10.36 -17.06
C GLY A 100 11.12 9.94 -16.88
N GLY A 101 10.91 8.89 -16.15
CA GLY A 101 9.60 8.35 -15.84
C GLY A 101 9.10 8.79 -14.46
N ILE A 102 8.09 8.07 -13.97
CA ILE A 102 7.52 8.25 -12.64
C ILE A 102 7.58 6.90 -11.93
N TYR A 103 7.96 6.92 -10.66
CA TYR A 103 7.94 5.74 -9.82
C TYR A 103 7.06 6.01 -8.60
N GLU A 104 6.11 5.13 -8.38
CA GLU A 104 5.24 5.18 -7.21
C GLU A 104 5.38 3.90 -6.41
N ARG A 105 5.54 4.02 -5.11
CA ARG A 105 5.59 2.89 -4.19
C ARG A 105 4.69 3.11 -3.01
N SER A 106 3.91 2.10 -2.67
CA SER A 106 3.06 2.07 -1.48
C SER A 106 3.31 0.78 -0.72
N ASP A 107 3.89 0.92 0.46
CA ASP A 107 4.11 -0.19 1.38
C ASP A 107 3.08 -0.14 2.51
N ASN A 108 2.48 -1.28 2.81
CA ASN A 108 1.56 -1.45 3.92
C ASN A 108 1.99 -2.67 4.73
N ARG A 109 2.26 -2.46 6.02
CA ARG A 109 2.62 -3.53 6.96
C ARG A 109 1.58 -3.59 8.06
N LEU A 110 1.15 -4.79 8.37
CA LEU A 110 0.29 -5.11 9.49
C LEU A 110 1.00 -6.14 10.36
N PHE A 111 1.21 -5.81 11.61
CA PHE A 111 1.59 -6.77 12.64
C PHE A 111 0.46 -6.83 13.66
N GLY A 112 0.03 -8.03 14.01
CA GLY A 112 -1.01 -8.22 15.00
C GLY A 112 -0.75 -9.45 15.86
N TRP A 113 -1.22 -9.40 17.09
CA TRP A 113 -1.28 -10.55 17.96
C TRP A 113 -2.63 -10.60 18.69
N ASP A 114 -3.08 -11.81 18.91
CA ASP A 114 -4.30 -12.11 19.61
C ASP A 114 -3.99 -13.07 20.75
N PHE A 115 -4.54 -12.82 21.92
CA PHE A 115 -4.45 -13.69 23.06
C PHE A 115 -5.83 -13.91 23.66
N ARG A 116 -6.19 -15.16 23.90
CA ARG A 116 -7.45 -15.54 24.53
C ARG A 116 -7.19 -16.57 25.61
N ALA A 117 -7.74 -16.34 26.79
CA ALA A 117 -7.76 -17.32 27.87
C ALA A 117 -9.20 -17.57 28.29
N SER A 118 -9.57 -18.80 28.53
CA SER A 118 -10.90 -19.18 29.03
C SER A 118 -10.86 -20.28 30.00
N VAL A 119 -11.83 -20.27 30.91
CA VAL A 119 -12.06 -21.32 31.93
C VAL A 119 -13.52 -21.74 31.85
N ALA A 120 -13.74 -23.04 31.74
CA ALA A 120 -15.06 -23.65 31.80
C ALA A 120 -15.13 -24.58 33.01
N TYR A 121 -16.18 -24.47 33.79
CA TYR A 121 -16.50 -25.37 34.88
C TYR A 121 -17.86 -26.00 34.63
N ASN A 122 -17.92 -27.36 34.66
CA ASN A 122 -19.14 -28.12 34.46
C ASN A 122 -19.27 -29.13 35.57
N ASP A 123 -20.36 -29.09 36.31
CA ASP A 123 -20.63 -30.04 37.40
C ASP A 123 -22.12 -30.38 37.50
N VAL A 124 -22.39 -31.53 38.03
CA VAL A 124 -23.73 -31.98 38.42
C VAL A 124 -23.75 -32.12 39.94
N ILE A 125 -24.51 -31.25 40.60
CA ILE A 125 -24.63 -31.16 42.05
C ILE A 125 -25.94 -31.83 42.45
N ALA A 126 -25.86 -32.76 43.44
CA ALA A 126 -27.02 -33.44 44.03
C ALA A 126 -27.94 -34.14 43.00
N GLU A 127 -27.34 -34.70 41.94
CA GLU A 127 -27.98 -35.50 40.87
C GLU A 127 -28.95 -34.71 39.96
N ASP A 128 -29.54 -33.62 40.43
CA ASP A 128 -30.57 -32.86 39.70
C ASP A 128 -30.13 -31.47 39.25
N HIS A 129 -29.00 -30.96 39.75
CA HIS A 129 -28.56 -29.59 39.44
C HIS A 129 -27.33 -29.56 38.55
N ILE A 130 -27.50 -29.17 37.29
CA ILE A 130 -26.41 -28.97 36.34
C ILE A 130 -25.93 -27.52 36.46
N VAL A 131 -24.67 -27.35 36.83
CA VAL A 131 -24.03 -26.05 36.94
C VAL A 131 -22.95 -25.93 35.86
N ASN A 132 -23.11 -24.94 34.97
CA ASN A 132 -22.13 -24.63 33.95
C ASN A 132 -21.68 -23.16 34.15
N PHE A 133 -20.39 -22.98 34.33
CA PHE A 133 -19.78 -21.67 34.41
C PHE A 133 -18.74 -21.52 33.30
N TYR A 134 -18.78 -20.40 32.59
CA TYR A 134 -17.79 -20.04 31.60
C TYR A 134 -17.31 -18.62 31.85
N GLY A 135 -16.00 -18.43 31.88
CA GLY A 135 -15.34 -17.13 31.99
C GLY A 135 -14.16 -17.07 31.05
N GLY A 136 -13.91 -15.91 30.47
CA GLY A 136 -12.78 -15.75 29.57
C GLY A 136 -12.39 -14.31 29.41
N MET A 137 -11.15 -14.11 28.92
CA MET A 137 -10.60 -12.83 28.51
C MET A 137 -9.99 -12.95 27.13
N GLU A 138 -10.12 -11.89 26.37
CA GLU A 138 -9.51 -11.75 25.05
C GLU A 138 -8.84 -10.38 24.95
N THR A 139 -7.65 -10.36 24.40
CA THR A 139 -6.94 -9.14 24.08
C THR A 139 -6.29 -9.26 22.72
N ASN A 140 -6.34 -8.21 21.94
CA ASN A 140 -5.72 -8.12 20.64
C ASN A 140 -5.03 -6.77 20.47
N CYS A 141 -3.99 -6.76 19.64
CA CYS A 141 -3.29 -5.56 19.27
C CYS A 141 -2.91 -5.65 17.79
N TYR A 142 -3.19 -4.59 17.05
CA TYR A 142 -2.84 -4.50 15.63
C TYR A 142 -2.10 -3.19 15.41
N ASP A 143 -0.88 -3.31 14.92
CA ASP A 143 -0.08 -2.18 14.45
C ASP A 143 -0.07 -2.16 12.93
N ARG A 144 -0.42 -1.01 12.37
CA ARG A 144 -0.49 -0.81 10.93
C ARG A 144 0.38 0.37 10.53
N HIS A 145 1.34 0.11 9.67
CA HIS A 145 2.22 1.11 9.11
C HIS A 145 2.03 1.19 7.60
N LYS A 146 1.79 2.41 7.11
CA LYS A 146 1.67 2.67 5.68
C LYS A 146 2.64 3.77 5.28
N THR A 147 3.44 3.50 4.25
CA THR A 147 4.30 4.49 3.60
C THR A 147 3.92 4.63 2.14
N TRP A 148 4.13 5.82 1.61
CA TRP A 148 3.91 6.11 0.21
C TRP A 148 5.02 7.04 -0.28
N PHE A 149 5.49 6.77 -1.48
CA PHE A 149 6.53 7.55 -2.16
C PHE A 149 6.19 7.70 -3.62
N ARG A 150 6.45 8.86 -4.19
CA ARG A 150 6.40 9.12 -5.62
C ARG A 150 7.68 9.86 -6.03
N GLY A 151 8.44 9.26 -6.92
CA GLY A 151 9.60 9.85 -7.57
C GLY A 151 9.24 10.38 -8.96
N TRP A 152 9.63 11.59 -9.25
CA TRP A 152 9.46 12.23 -10.55
C TRP A 152 10.79 12.28 -11.28
N GLY A 153 10.77 12.12 -12.62
CA GLY A 153 11.96 12.15 -13.42
C GLY A 153 12.91 10.97 -13.17
N MET A 154 12.35 9.81 -12.88
CA MET A 154 13.12 8.59 -12.63
C MET A 154 13.83 8.14 -13.89
N GLN A 155 15.15 8.00 -13.80
CA GLN A 155 16.00 7.51 -14.88
C GLN A 155 16.28 6.02 -14.65
N TYR A 156 15.42 5.17 -15.17
CA TYR A 156 15.51 3.72 -14.99
C TYR A 156 16.77 3.11 -15.58
N GLU A 157 17.27 3.66 -16.70
CA GLU A 157 18.51 3.22 -17.35
C GLU A 157 19.77 3.57 -16.57
N MET A 158 19.71 4.59 -15.71
CA MET A 158 20.85 5.12 -14.94
C MET A 158 20.82 4.72 -13.45
N GLY A 159 20.05 3.72 -13.07
CA GLY A 159 19.97 3.24 -11.69
C GLY A 159 18.88 3.90 -10.86
N GLU A 160 17.72 4.20 -11.45
CA GLU A 160 16.52 4.69 -10.76
C GLU A 160 16.70 6.01 -9.99
N ILE A 161 17.52 6.90 -10.53
CA ILE A 161 17.77 8.21 -9.92
C ILE A 161 16.62 9.16 -10.24
N ALA A 162 15.97 9.71 -9.21
CA ALA A 162 14.97 10.74 -9.37
C ALA A 162 15.60 12.10 -9.70
N ASN A 163 15.08 12.76 -10.74
CA ASN A 163 15.52 14.08 -11.12
C ASN A 163 14.34 15.05 -11.12
N TYR A 164 14.41 16.09 -10.31
CA TYR A 164 13.32 17.03 -10.11
C TYR A 164 13.44 18.24 -11.06
N ALA A 165 12.33 18.68 -11.62
CA ALA A 165 12.23 19.99 -12.26
C ALA A 165 12.26 21.06 -11.16
N TYR A 166 13.46 21.48 -10.77
CA TYR A 166 13.72 22.38 -9.63
C TYR A 166 12.88 23.67 -9.68
N GLN A 167 12.60 24.21 -10.85
CA GLN A 167 11.85 25.45 -11.03
C GLN A 167 10.39 25.35 -10.55
N VAL A 168 9.79 24.15 -10.60
CA VAL A 168 8.40 23.92 -10.20
C VAL A 168 8.28 23.76 -8.67
N PHE A 169 9.34 23.33 -8.01
CA PHE A 169 9.36 23.04 -6.58
C PHE A 169 10.01 24.14 -5.72
N LYS A 170 10.33 25.26 -6.35
CA LYS A 170 11.01 26.38 -5.67
C LYS A 170 10.09 27.26 -4.81
N LYS A 171 8.81 26.93 -4.72
CA LYS A 171 7.83 27.69 -3.90
C LYS A 171 7.60 27.06 -2.54
#